data_6c237f522d18b6210da8b972a8ade268
#
_entry.id   6c237f522d18b6210da8b972a8ade268
#
_cell.length_a   1.000
_cell.length_b   1.000
_cell.length_c   1.000
_cell.angle_alpha   90.00
_cell.angle_beta   90.00
_cell.angle_gamma   90.00
#
_symmetry.space_group_name_H-M   'P 1'
#
loop_
_entity.id
_entity.type
_entity.pdbx_description
1 polymer ?
#
loop_
_entity_poly.entity_id
_entity_poly.type
_entity_poly.pdbx_seq_one_letter_code
_entity_poly.pdbx_strand_id
1 'polypeptide(L)'
;VEVEPWFVVVRHGRWYLLCRLLPTHDVRAYRVDRVSAVTPLAGRFDPPRGVDPVALLESHLASGWAYGAVIIIDAPIGEVSRWLPTHLGRLEALDDHTTRLVGSTSDPAMYAQGLANCPAPFRVQDGDEVRAAVLTLGQRLLAAGGISGAAGGPMTDQCARVSRAD
;
A
#
# COMPACT_ATOMS: atom_id res chain seq x y z
N VAL A 1 7.99 -23.84 -11.46
CA VAL A 1 8.76 -22.70 -11.97
C VAL A 1 10.23 -22.97 -11.68
N GLU A 2 11.13 -22.78 -12.65
CA GLU A 2 12.57 -22.91 -12.50
C GLU A 2 13.20 -21.54 -12.22
N VAL A 3 14.03 -21.49 -11.18
CA VAL A 3 14.60 -20.22 -10.68
C VAL A 3 16.07 -20.37 -10.30
N GLU A 4 16.80 -19.26 -10.37
CA GLU A 4 18.09 -19.07 -9.70
C GLU A 4 17.82 -18.36 -8.38
N PRO A 5 17.97 -19.01 -7.22
CA PRO A 5 17.75 -18.39 -5.92
C PRO A 5 18.92 -17.47 -5.55
N TRP A 6 18.68 -16.16 -5.50
CA TRP A 6 19.77 -15.20 -5.23
C TRP A 6 19.93 -14.88 -3.75
N PHE A 7 18.82 -14.45 -3.10
CA PHE A 7 18.85 -13.99 -1.72
C PHE A 7 17.61 -14.43 -0.97
N VAL A 8 17.78 -14.68 0.33
CA VAL A 8 16.66 -14.85 1.25
C VAL A 8 16.64 -13.63 2.18
N VAL A 9 15.51 -12.92 2.21
CA VAL A 9 15.34 -11.67 2.94
C VAL A 9 14.18 -11.79 3.91
N VAL A 10 14.38 -11.34 5.15
CA VAL A 10 13.29 -11.20 6.13
C VAL A 10 12.80 -9.76 6.12
N ARG A 11 11.51 -9.57 5.87
CA ARG A 11 10.89 -8.25 5.90
C ARG A 11 9.47 -8.33 6.44
N HIS A 12 9.11 -7.41 7.34
CA HIS A 12 7.78 -7.36 7.98
C HIS A 12 7.36 -8.72 8.60
N GLY A 13 8.30 -9.43 9.24
CA GLY A 13 8.04 -10.72 9.85
C GLY A 13 7.82 -11.89 8.87
N ARG A 14 8.14 -11.70 7.60
CA ARG A 14 7.99 -12.72 6.54
C ARG A 14 9.29 -12.96 5.81
N TRP A 15 9.46 -14.21 5.35
CA TRP A 15 10.60 -14.63 4.57
C TRP A 15 10.29 -14.54 3.09
N TYR A 16 11.17 -13.92 2.33
CA TYR A 16 11.09 -13.78 0.87
C TYR A 16 12.31 -14.37 0.21
N LEU A 17 12.09 -15.11 -0.88
CA LEU A 17 13.12 -15.57 -1.80
C LEU A 17 13.16 -14.62 -2.99
N LEU A 18 14.24 -13.86 -3.16
CA LEU A 18 14.55 -13.14 -4.38
C LEU A 18 15.26 -14.09 -5.33
N CYS A 19 14.76 -14.19 -6.55
CA CYS A 19 15.26 -15.10 -7.56
C CYS A 19 15.10 -14.54 -8.97
N ARG A 20 15.84 -15.10 -9.93
CA ARG A 20 15.65 -14.89 -11.34
C ARG A 20 14.92 -16.08 -11.96
N LEU A 21 13.87 -15.83 -12.73
CA LEU A 21 13.18 -16.86 -13.50
C LEU A 21 14.06 -17.30 -14.67
N LEU A 22 14.26 -18.60 -14.86
CA LEU A 22 15.08 -19.11 -15.98
C LEU A 22 14.44 -18.84 -17.35
N PRO A 23 13.12 -19.01 -17.56
CA PRO A 23 12.51 -18.80 -18.86
C PRO A 23 12.48 -17.37 -19.35
N THR A 24 12.27 -16.40 -18.46
CA THR A 24 12.05 -14.98 -18.82
C THR A 24 13.16 -14.05 -18.36
N HIS A 25 14.07 -14.53 -17.53
CA HIS A 25 15.12 -13.75 -16.87
C HIS A 25 14.60 -12.63 -15.95
N ASP A 26 13.30 -12.62 -15.63
CA ASP A 26 12.70 -11.66 -14.72
C ASP A 26 13.13 -11.91 -13.27
N VAL A 27 13.33 -10.84 -12.53
CA VAL A 27 13.50 -10.92 -11.08
C VAL A 27 12.12 -11.09 -10.42
N ARG A 28 12.03 -12.00 -9.46
CA ARG A 28 10.80 -12.26 -8.69
C ARG A 28 11.11 -12.41 -7.21
N ALA A 29 10.11 -12.05 -6.40
CA ALA A 29 10.10 -12.28 -4.97
C ALA A 29 8.98 -13.25 -4.61
N TYR A 30 9.34 -14.40 -4.05
CA TYR A 30 8.37 -15.38 -3.56
C TYR A 30 8.35 -15.41 -2.04
N ARG A 31 7.17 -15.44 -1.45
CA ARG A 31 7.03 -15.70 -0.02
C ARG A 31 7.36 -17.17 0.27
N VAL A 32 8.34 -17.39 1.14
CA VAL A 32 8.81 -18.75 1.47
C VAL A 32 7.71 -19.62 2.11
N ASP A 33 6.83 -19.00 2.91
CA ASP A 33 5.68 -19.70 3.53
C ASP A 33 4.60 -20.16 2.53
N ARG A 34 4.69 -19.74 1.26
CA ARG A 34 3.82 -20.19 0.17
C ARG A 34 4.47 -21.20 -0.75
N VAL A 35 5.71 -21.56 -0.49
CA VAL A 35 6.43 -22.59 -1.27
C VAL A 35 6.06 -23.96 -0.74
N SER A 36 5.44 -24.79 -1.58
CA SER A 36 4.99 -26.13 -1.22
C SER A 36 6.06 -27.21 -1.39
N ALA A 37 6.95 -27.04 -2.36
CA ALA A 37 8.04 -27.98 -2.61
C ALA A 37 9.20 -27.31 -3.33
N VAL A 38 10.41 -27.83 -3.12
CA VAL A 38 11.63 -27.38 -3.80
C VAL A 38 12.36 -28.63 -4.32
N THR A 39 12.74 -28.59 -5.59
CA THR A 39 13.56 -29.63 -6.22
C THR A 39 14.86 -28.99 -6.71
N PRO A 40 16.03 -29.41 -6.22
CA PRO A 40 17.31 -28.94 -6.74
C PRO A 40 17.51 -29.37 -8.19
N LEU A 41 17.94 -28.44 -9.02
CA LEU A 41 18.31 -28.70 -10.41
C LEU A 41 19.83 -28.79 -10.54
N ALA A 42 20.29 -29.55 -11.55
CA ALA A 42 21.71 -29.59 -11.92
C ALA A 42 22.06 -28.27 -12.62
N GLY A 43 22.92 -27.47 -11.99
CA GLY A 43 23.36 -26.20 -12.53
C GLY A 43 24.02 -25.36 -11.45
N ARG A 44 24.78 -24.35 -11.91
CA ARG A 44 25.35 -23.31 -11.04
C ARG A 44 24.91 -21.96 -11.55
N PHE A 45 24.75 -21.03 -10.65
CA PHE A 45 24.43 -19.63 -10.93
C PHE A 45 25.26 -18.72 -10.03
N ASP A 46 25.48 -17.50 -10.46
CA ASP A 46 26.16 -16.46 -9.68
C ASP A 46 25.12 -15.39 -9.31
N PRO A 47 24.89 -15.16 -8.00
CA PRO A 47 24.04 -14.03 -7.56
C PRO A 47 24.63 -12.69 -8.03
N PRO A 48 23.81 -11.68 -8.33
CA PRO A 48 24.30 -10.37 -8.73
C PRO A 48 25.14 -9.73 -7.62
N ARG A 49 26.30 -9.17 -8.00
CA ARG A 49 27.21 -8.51 -7.07
C ARG A 49 26.82 -7.04 -6.90
N GLY A 50 26.99 -6.49 -5.68
CA GLY A 50 26.75 -5.07 -5.41
C GLY A 50 25.27 -4.68 -5.33
N VAL A 51 24.37 -5.63 -5.27
CA VAL A 51 22.93 -5.41 -5.10
C VAL A 51 22.59 -5.44 -3.60
N ASP A 52 21.86 -4.45 -3.13
CA ASP A 52 21.22 -4.52 -1.81
C ASP A 52 19.94 -5.36 -1.91
N PRO A 53 19.90 -6.56 -1.28
CA PRO A 53 18.75 -7.45 -1.35
C PRO A 53 17.48 -6.86 -0.74
N VAL A 54 17.61 -6.00 0.29
CA VAL A 54 16.47 -5.37 0.97
C VAL A 54 15.86 -4.31 0.06
N ALA A 55 16.69 -3.43 -0.51
CA ALA A 55 16.25 -2.41 -1.44
C ALA A 55 15.60 -3.02 -2.69
N LEU A 56 16.19 -4.11 -3.23
CA LEU A 56 15.64 -4.84 -4.37
C LEU A 56 14.27 -5.46 -4.03
N LEU A 57 14.13 -6.07 -2.84
CA LEU A 57 12.85 -6.61 -2.39
C LEU A 57 11.80 -5.51 -2.23
N GLU A 58 12.12 -4.39 -1.61
CA GLU A 58 11.19 -3.29 -1.41
C GLU A 58 10.72 -2.68 -2.73
N SER A 59 11.63 -2.46 -3.66
CA SER A 59 11.30 -2.03 -5.02
C SER A 59 10.33 -3.02 -5.71
N HIS A 60 10.54 -4.31 -5.50
CA HIS A 60 9.71 -5.37 -6.07
C HIS A 60 8.34 -5.47 -5.38
N LEU A 61 8.28 -5.25 -4.06
CA LEU A 61 7.02 -5.18 -3.31
C LEU A 61 6.22 -3.91 -3.63
N ALA A 62 6.88 -2.82 -4.02
CA ALA A 62 6.25 -1.56 -4.38
C ALA A 62 5.66 -1.53 -5.80
N SER A 63 6.02 -2.49 -6.66
CA SER A 63 5.63 -2.49 -8.08
C SER A 63 5.25 -3.89 -8.58
N GLY A 64 4.44 -3.93 -9.64
CA GLY A 64 4.12 -5.20 -10.33
C GLY A 64 3.03 -6.06 -9.69
N TRP A 65 2.25 -5.54 -8.74
CA TRP A 65 1.08 -6.19 -8.18
C TRP A 65 -0.19 -5.94 -9.00
N ALA A 66 -1.24 -6.74 -8.74
CA ALA A 66 -2.49 -6.72 -9.49
C ALA A 66 -3.22 -5.37 -9.47
N TYR A 67 -3.08 -4.61 -8.37
CA TYR A 67 -3.82 -3.36 -8.15
C TYR A 67 -2.84 -2.20 -8.02
N GLY A 68 -2.78 -1.34 -9.05
CA GLY A 68 -2.04 -0.08 -9.01
C GLY A 68 -2.77 0.97 -8.18
N ALA A 69 -2.02 1.92 -7.61
CA ALA A 69 -2.60 3.06 -6.92
C ALA A 69 -1.74 4.31 -7.04
N VAL A 70 -2.40 5.45 -7.15
CA VAL A 70 -1.80 6.79 -7.07
C VAL A 70 -2.49 7.55 -5.95
N ILE A 71 -1.72 7.96 -4.95
CA ILE A 71 -2.21 8.67 -3.78
C ILE A 71 -1.59 10.06 -3.76
N ILE A 72 -2.40 11.07 -3.54
CA ILE A 72 -1.92 12.43 -3.29
C ILE A 72 -2.04 12.72 -1.81
N ILE A 73 -0.96 13.20 -1.21
CA ILE A 73 -0.82 13.44 0.23
C ILE A 73 -0.46 14.90 0.44
N ASP A 74 -1.22 15.60 1.27
CA ASP A 74 -1.05 17.03 1.52
C ASP A 74 0.01 17.24 2.62
N ALA A 75 1.25 16.86 2.31
CA ALA A 75 2.42 17.03 3.15
C ALA A 75 3.73 16.97 2.32
N PRO A 76 4.84 17.61 2.81
CA PRO A 76 6.15 17.52 2.19
C PRO A 76 6.69 16.10 2.15
N ILE A 77 7.43 15.74 1.10
CA ILE A 77 7.99 14.40 0.90
C ILE A 77 8.87 13.95 2.08
N GLY A 78 9.61 14.87 2.71
CA GLY A 78 10.45 14.56 3.86
C GLY A 78 9.67 14.12 5.11
N GLU A 79 8.43 14.57 5.26
CA GLU A 79 7.53 14.13 6.33
C GLU A 79 6.86 12.81 5.97
N VAL A 80 6.31 12.72 4.77
CA VAL A 80 5.64 11.51 4.28
C VAL A 80 6.56 10.29 4.34
N SER A 81 7.84 10.45 4.00
CA SER A 81 8.83 9.37 4.05
C SER A 81 9.09 8.81 5.45
N ARG A 82 8.76 9.55 6.51
CA ARG A 82 8.86 9.09 7.91
C ARG A 82 7.63 8.31 8.36
N TRP A 83 6.48 8.59 7.77
CA TRP A 83 5.20 7.97 8.14
C TRP A 83 4.89 6.71 7.35
N LEU A 84 5.20 6.75 6.04
CA LEU A 84 4.84 5.66 5.15
C LEU A 84 6.01 4.72 4.89
N PRO A 85 5.79 3.40 5.02
CA PRO A 85 6.79 2.41 4.66
C PRO A 85 7.11 2.43 3.15
N THR A 86 8.37 2.24 2.80
CA THR A 86 8.86 2.28 1.41
C THR A 86 8.21 1.23 0.48
N HIS A 87 7.70 0.12 1.06
CA HIS A 87 7.02 -0.93 0.28
C HIS A 87 5.62 -0.53 -0.21
N LEU A 88 5.05 0.59 0.25
CA LEU A 88 3.78 1.09 -0.30
C LEU A 88 3.94 1.71 -1.68
N GLY A 89 5.14 2.17 -2.03
CA GLY A 89 5.40 2.73 -3.34
C GLY A 89 6.52 3.75 -3.35
N ARG A 90 6.68 4.40 -4.51
CA ARG A 90 7.63 5.46 -4.74
C ARG A 90 7.00 6.82 -4.45
N LEU A 91 7.68 7.62 -3.65
CA LEU A 91 7.29 9.00 -3.36
C LEU A 91 7.88 9.96 -4.40
N GLU A 92 7.08 10.91 -4.82
CA GLU A 92 7.45 12.01 -5.74
C GLU A 92 6.94 13.32 -5.14
N ALA A 93 7.82 14.31 -4.97
CA ALA A 93 7.38 15.66 -4.60
C ALA A 93 6.68 16.28 -5.80
N LEU A 94 5.45 16.76 -5.63
CA LEU A 94 4.77 17.58 -6.63
C LEU A 94 5.08 19.05 -6.44
N ASP A 95 5.15 19.48 -5.18
CA ASP A 95 5.55 20.80 -4.72
C ASP A 95 6.07 20.72 -3.28
N ASP A 96 6.29 21.87 -2.63
CA ASP A 96 6.83 21.97 -1.26
C ASP A 96 5.86 21.43 -0.19
N HIS A 97 4.58 21.22 -0.51
CA HIS A 97 3.53 20.84 0.42
C HIS A 97 2.75 19.59 0.00
N THR A 98 3.05 19.03 -1.16
CA THR A 98 2.27 17.94 -1.75
C THR A 98 3.19 16.83 -2.24
N THR A 99 2.89 15.61 -1.82
CA THR A 99 3.60 14.40 -2.23
C THR A 99 2.67 13.46 -2.97
N ARG A 100 3.16 12.88 -4.04
CA ARG A 100 2.52 11.81 -4.80
C ARG A 100 3.16 10.47 -4.43
N LEU A 101 2.36 9.50 -4.03
CA LEU A 101 2.78 8.11 -3.85
C LEU A 101 2.25 7.29 -5.02
N VAL A 102 3.17 6.63 -5.74
CA VAL A 102 2.85 5.70 -6.83
C VAL A 102 3.25 4.31 -6.38
N GLY A 103 2.27 3.42 -6.26
CA GLY A 103 2.50 2.07 -5.78
C GLY A 103 1.57 1.04 -6.38
N SER A 104 1.70 -0.19 -5.92
CA SER A 104 0.80 -1.29 -6.27
C SER A 104 0.71 -2.30 -5.14
N THR A 105 -0.35 -3.11 -5.13
CA THR A 105 -0.59 -4.10 -4.09
C THR A 105 -1.30 -5.33 -4.63
N SER A 106 -1.10 -6.47 -3.98
CA SER A 106 -1.95 -7.67 -4.15
C SER A 106 -3.06 -7.74 -3.09
N ASP A 107 -3.04 -6.83 -2.09
CA ASP A 107 -3.98 -6.78 -0.97
C ASP A 107 -4.36 -5.32 -0.69
N PRO A 108 -5.43 -4.81 -1.33
CA PRO A 108 -5.88 -3.44 -1.14
C PRO A 108 -6.24 -3.11 0.32
N ALA A 109 -6.72 -4.08 1.10
CA ALA A 109 -7.09 -3.86 2.50
C ALA A 109 -5.85 -3.60 3.37
N MET A 110 -4.78 -4.39 3.18
CA MET A 110 -3.49 -4.15 3.86
C MET A 110 -2.83 -2.86 3.41
N TYR A 111 -2.98 -2.51 2.12
CA TYR A 111 -2.46 -1.24 1.60
C TYR A 111 -3.17 -0.04 2.24
N ALA A 112 -4.50 -0.07 2.34
CA ALA A 112 -5.28 0.95 3.01
C ALA A 112 -4.90 1.11 4.50
N GLN A 113 -4.62 0.02 5.22
CA GLN A 113 -4.11 0.07 6.58
C GLN A 113 -2.72 0.72 6.66
N GLY A 114 -1.85 0.46 5.68
CA GLY A 114 -0.55 1.12 5.57
C GLY A 114 -0.69 2.63 5.38
N LEU A 115 -1.61 3.07 4.52
CA LEU A 115 -1.92 4.49 4.29
C LEU A 115 -2.46 5.18 5.56
N ALA A 116 -3.21 4.47 6.41
CA ALA A 116 -3.76 5.02 7.65
C ALA A 116 -2.69 5.44 8.69
N ASN A 117 -1.43 5.04 8.51
CA ASN A 117 -0.31 5.54 9.32
C ASN A 117 0.08 7.00 8.97
N CYS A 118 -0.40 7.52 7.84
CA CYS A 118 -0.18 8.90 7.45
C CYS A 118 -1.13 9.83 8.21
N PRO A 119 -0.63 10.77 9.03
CA PRO A 119 -1.47 11.70 9.78
C PRO A 119 -1.96 12.86 8.90
N ALA A 120 -1.33 13.10 7.74
CA ALA A 120 -1.74 14.15 6.81
C ALA A 120 -2.98 13.73 6.00
N PRO A 121 -3.80 14.69 5.57
CA PRO A 121 -4.88 14.41 4.62
C PRO A 121 -4.33 13.80 3.33
N PHE A 122 -5.05 12.81 2.80
CA PHE A 122 -4.71 12.21 1.52
C PHE A 122 -5.96 11.85 0.71
N ARG A 123 -5.78 11.69 -0.59
CA ARG A 123 -6.83 11.20 -1.50
C ARG A 123 -6.26 10.16 -2.47
N VAL A 124 -7.05 9.14 -2.77
CA VAL A 124 -6.75 8.16 -3.81
C VAL A 124 -7.12 8.80 -5.16
N GLN A 125 -6.11 9.17 -5.93
CA GLN A 125 -6.29 9.76 -7.26
C GLN A 125 -6.64 8.67 -8.27
N ASP A 126 -5.92 7.53 -8.22
CA ASP A 126 -6.13 6.38 -9.09
C ASP A 126 -6.04 5.07 -8.29
N GLY A 127 -6.74 4.01 -8.73
CA GLY A 127 -6.81 2.70 -8.08
C GLY A 127 -8.13 2.47 -7.35
N ASP A 128 -9.13 1.97 -8.06
CA ASP A 128 -10.51 1.80 -7.54
C ASP A 128 -10.58 0.79 -6.39
N GLU A 129 -9.82 -0.30 -6.45
CA GLU A 129 -9.77 -1.31 -5.38
C GLU A 129 -9.15 -0.75 -4.10
N VAL A 130 -8.10 0.07 -4.21
CA VAL A 130 -7.50 0.75 -3.06
C VAL A 130 -8.45 1.80 -2.50
N ARG A 131 -9.15 2.54 -3.36
CA ARG A 131 -10.17 3.52 -2.94
C ARG A 131 -11.30 2.85 -2.16
N ALA A 132 -11.83 1.73 -2.67
CA ALA A 132 -12.86 0.94 -2.00
C ALA A 132 -12.38 0.41 -0.64
N ALA A 133 -11.13 -0.06 -0.56
CA ALA A 133 -10.53 -0.53 0.69
C ALA A 133 -10.35 0.59 1.72
N VAL A 134 -9.93 1.80 1.30
CA VAL A 134 -9.82 2.98 2.17
C VAL A 134 -11.19 3.38 2.71
N LEU A 135 -12.23 3.40 1.86
CA LEU A 135 -13.61 3.69 2.31
C LEU A 135 -14.11 2.66 3.33
N THR A 136 -13.89 1.38 3.06
CA THR A 136 -14.28 0.29 3.98
C THR A 136 -13.56 0.40 5.33
N LEU A 137 -12.26 0.71 5.32
CA LEU A 137 -11.49 0.94 6.53
C LEU A 137 -12.04 2.14 7.31
N GLY A 138 -12.31 3.25 6.62
CA GLY A 138 -12.87 4.46 7.22
C GLY A 138 -14.23 4.20 7.88
N GLN A 139 -15.14 3.51 7.22
CA GLN A 139 -16.45 3.12 7.78
C GLN A 139 -16.31 2.25 9.04
N ARG A 140 -15.39 1.25 8.99
CA ARG A 140 -15.12 0.40 10.15
C ARG A 140 -14.59 1.19 11.34
N LEU A 141 -13.69 2.15 11.12
CA LEU A 141 -13.13 2.98 12.18
C LEU A 141 -14.17 3.94 12.77
N LEU A 142 -15.00 4.55 11.91
CA LEU A 142 -16.10 5.41 12.37
C LEU A 142 -17.11 4.62 13.21
N ALA A 143 -17.49 3.42 12.78
CA ALA A 143 -18.40 2.55 13.52
C ALA A 143 -17.80 2.14 14.87
N ALA A 144 -16.51 1.82 14.93
CA ALA A 144 -15.80 1.48 16.16
C ALA A 144 -15.71 2.68 17.13
N GLY A 145 -15.63 3.92 16.62
CA GLY A 145 -15.66 5.16 17.39
C GLY A 145 -17.05 5.62 17.81
N GLY A 146 -18.10 4.84 17.52
CA GLY A 146 -19.49 5.18 17.86
C GLY A 146 -20.13 6.26 16.97
N ILE A 147 -19.47 6.67 15.89
CA ILE A 147 -20.01 7.59 14.90
C ILE A 147 -20.70 6.75 13.81
N SER A 148 -22.02 6.51 13.99
CA SER A 148 -22.84 5.94 12.93
C SER A 148 -23.01 7.00 11.84
N GLY A 149 -22.52 6.76 10.64
CA GLY A 149 -22.70 7.64 9.50
C GLY A 149 -24.18 7.73 9.16
N ALA A 150 -24.87 8.74 9.68
CA ALA A 150 -26.19 9.12 9.20
C ALA A 150 -26.03 9.62 7.76
N ALA A 151 -26.50 8.84 6.81
CA ALA A 151 -26.78 9.31 5.46
C ALA A 151 -27.64 10.56 5.58
N GLY A 152 -27.23 11.66 4.94
CA GLY A 152 -27.91 12.94 4.98
C GLY A 152 -29.38 12.80 4.60
N GLY A 153 -30.26 12.90 5.58
CA GLY A 153 -31.65 13.18 5.37
C GLY A 153 -31.84 14.69 5.11
N PRO A 154 -32.84 15.10 4.32
CA PRO A 154 -33.03 16.50 4.00
C PRO A 154 -33.38 17.29 5.27
N MET A 155 -32.69 18.36 5.50
CA MET A 155 -32.95 19.35 6.52
C MET A 155 -34.31 20.00 6.24
N THR A 156 -35.35 19.52 6.89
CA THR A 156 -36.62 20.21 6.94
C THR A 156 -36.46 21.42 7.86
N ASP A 157 -36.56 22.58 7.25
CA ASP A 157 -36.58 23.89 7.86
C ASP A 157 -37.88 24.01 8.69
N GLN A 158 -37.79 23.82 10.02
CA GLN A 158 -38.90 24.05 10.92
C GLN A 158 -38.72 25.42 11.60
N CYS A 159 -39.27 26.42 10.92
CA CYS A 159 -39.41 27.78 11.46
C CYS A 159 -40.33 27.78 12.66
N ALA A 160 -39.81 27.92 13.88
CA ALA A 160 -40.61 28.08 15.09
C ALA A 160 -41.03 29.54 15.22
N ARG A 161 -42.37 29.80 15.13
CA ARG A 161 -43.00 31.08 15.51
C ARG A 161 -43.04 31.20 17.02
N VAL A 162 -42.37 32.19 17.55
CA VAL A 162 -42.56 32.64 18.93
C VAL A 162 -43.69 33.67 18.94
N SER A 163 -44.85 33.31 19.52
CA SER A 163 -45.91 34.27 19.88
C SER A 163 -45.62 34.80 21.26
N ARG A 164 -45.50 36.11 21.41
CA ARG A 164 -45.62 36.83 22.65
C ARG A 164 -47.12 36.99 22.98
N ALA A 165 -47.50 36.62 24.18
CA ALA A 165 -48.78 37.04 24.81
C ALA A 165 -48.46 38.14 25.81
N ASP A 166 -49.37 39.11 25.84
CA ASP A 166 -49.40 40.25 26.72
C ASP A 166 -49.47 39.91 28.22
#